data_6bc36e3a0835e3ee90f72490ffab9d6c
#
_entry.id   6bc36e3a0835e3ee90f72490ffab9d6c
#
_cell.length_a   1.000
_cell.length_b   1.000
_cell.length_c   1.000
_cell.angle_alpha   90.00
_cell.angle_beta   90.00
_cell.angle_gamma   90.00
#
_symmetry.space_group_name_H-M   'P 1'
#
loop_
_entity.id
_entity.type
_entity.pdbx_description
1 polymer ?
#
loop_
_entity_poly.entity_id
_entity_poly.type
_entity_poly.pdbx_seq_one_letter_code
_entity_poly.pdbx_strand_id
1 'polypeptide(L)'
;MKKNVAVIGAGVLGVNTAYFLAKKNQNVTVFDTHKYAGMETSYSNGAQISVCNSETWTQWDNVKKGIQWIFKDDAPLLFNPMPNLFRPYDTYSKYMWMINFFITTALGKYKKNSENAFAISLKSRDLYFKIADEEGIEFDLMKKGIVHFYNSKREFEIAASKKDWIEAMGCEWEIVDRDQIFEIEPALKNNHKIIGGVYTKSDATGDIHKYCFELAKVLEKKYGIDFKFSETIKDIKKSNKPILQTNKNEYEFDDIILCTGVETERFRRKFGDSFRIYPVKGYSVTVDLEDDKSRESAPVVSLLDDPSKLVASRLGNRLRVAGTAELAGYNKDIRSNRIKPLLKWINELFPEVNTKNYLPWTGLRPMSSDMVPIIRQSKKQNIFYNSGHGHLGWTMGTYSGKLAADLIET
;
A
#
# COMPACT_ATOMS: atom_id res chain seq x y z
N MET A 1 16.33 20.87 20.45
CA MET A 1 17.37 19.93 20.96
C MET A 1 17.37 18.65 20.15
N LYS A 2 18.52 18.04 19.91
CA LYS A 2 18.60 16.74 19.19
C LYS A 2 18.01 15.65 20.07
N LYS A 3 16.92 14.99 19.60
CA LYS A 3 16.25 13.92 20.33
C LYS A 3 16.72 12.54 19.86
N ASN A 4 16.65 11.55 20.76
CA ASN A 4 16.79 10.13 20.42
C ASN A 4 15.40 9.58 20.07
N VAL A 5 15.18 9.22 18.81
CA VAL A 5 13.89 8.79 18.30
C VAL A 5 13.96 7.35 17.80
N ALA A 6 13.08 6.50 18.31
CA ALA A 6 12.91 5.16 17.76
C ALA A 6 11.82 5.16 16.67
N VAL A 7 12.13 4.57 15.51
CA VAL A 7 11.16 4.24 14.47
C VAL A 7 10.94 2.73 14.46
N ILE A 8 9.73 2.28 14.68
CA ILE A 8 9.40 0.85 14.75
C ILE A 8 8.75 0.40 13.45
N GLY A 9 9.47 -0.48 12.74
CA GLY A 9 9.12 -0.96 11.41
C GLY A 9 9.93 -0.27 10.32
N ALA A 10 10.64 -1.04 9.49
CA ALA A 10 11.42 -0.61 8.33
C ALA A 10 10.69 -0.84 7.00
N GLY A 11 9.36 -0.82 6.99
CA GLY A 11 8.56 -0.72 5.77
C GLY A 11 8.63 0.68 5.17
N VAL A 12 7.94 0.92 4.05
CA VAL A 12 7.97 2.20 3.33
C VAL A 12 7.68 3.42 4.23
N LEU A 13 6.77 3.28 5.19
CA LEU A 13 6.46 4.37 6.13
C LEU A 13 7.63 4.64 7.08
N GLY A 14 8.25 3.57 7.61
CA GLY A 14 9.34 3.69 8.57
C GLY A 14 10.61 4.27 7.96
N VAL A 15 11.05 3.77 6.79
CA VAL A 15 12.26 4.30 6.13
C VAL A 15 12.10 5.77 5.72
N ASN A 16 10.90 6.16 5.24
CA ASN A 16 10.63 7.57 4.92
C ASN A 16 10.54 8.44 6.19
N THR A 17 9.95 7.93 7.27
CA THR A 17 9.94 8.64 8.57
C THR A 17 11.37 8.86 9.07
N ALA A 18 12.21 7.82 9.03
CA ALA A 18 13.62 7.91 9.41
C ALA A 18 14.40 8.91 8.54
N TYR A 19 14.13 8.94 7.23
CA TYR A 19 14.73 9.90 6.31
C TYR A 19 14.44 11.35 6.73
N PHE A 20 13.18 11.70 6.96
CA PHE A 20 12.81 13.06 7.32
C PHE A 20 13.27 13.44 8.74
N LEU A 21 13.33 12.49 9.68
CA LEU A 21 13.95 12.72 10.99
C LEU A 21 15.46 12.98 10.87
N ALA A 22 16.16 12.23 10.02
CA ALA A 22 17.58 12.45 9.72
C ALA A 22 17.82 13.83 9.10
N LYS A 23 16.98 14.26 8.15
CA LYS A 23 17.03 15.62 7.55
C LYS A 23 16.77 16.72 8.59
N LYS A 24 16.06 16.41 9.68
CA LYS A 24 15.89 17.28 10.85
C LYS A 24 16.99 17.13 11.90
N ASN A 25 18.07 16.41 11.57
CA ASN A 25 19.23 16.19 12.44
C ASN A 25 18.90 15.50 13.77
N GLN A 26 17.87 14.62 13.81
CA GLN A 26 17.55 13.81 14.99
C GLN A 26 18.45 12.57 15.06
N ASN A 27 18.67 12.02 16.26
CA ASN A 27 19.30 10.70 16.46
C ASN A 27 18.23 9.64 16.25
N VAL A 28 18.35 8.83 15.20
CA VAL A 28 17.31 7.85 14.86
C VAL A 28 17.85 6.45 14.96
N THR A 29 17.07 5.57 15.61
CA THR A 29 17.26 4.12 15.55
C THR A 29 16.00 3.48 14.96
N VAL A 30 16.17 2.65 13.93
CA VAL A 30 15.08 1.93 13.28
C VAL A 30 15.10 0.47 13.70
N PHE A 31 13.96 -0.06 14.16
CA PHE A 31 13.81 -1.46 14.55
C PHE A 31 12.93 -2.21 13.57
N ASP A 32 13.35 -3.41 13.15
CA ASP A 32 12.51 -4.32 12.38
C ASP A 32 12.76 -5.78 12.77
N THR A 33 11.69 -6.57 12.74
CA THR A 33 11.75 -8.01 13.03
C THR A 33 12.42 -8.82 11.92
N HIS A 34 12.48 -8.27 10.71
CA HIS A 34 13.10 -8.91 9.54
C HIS A 34 14.58 -8.53 9.40
N LYS A 35 15.28 -9.23 8.51
CA LYS A 35 16.71 -9.01 8.22
C LYS A 35 16.98 -7.78 7.36
N TYR A 36 15.97 -7.27 6.64
CA TYR A 36 16.09 -6.16 5.70
C TYR A 36 14.85 -5.27 5.76
N ALA A 37 14.96 -4.07 5.23
CA ALA A 37 13.84 -3.17 5.07
C ALA A 37 12.86 -3.68 4.00
N GLY A 38 11.57 -3.35 4.15
CA GLY A 38 10.54 -3.62 3.15
C GLY A 38 10.06 -5.07 3.06
N MET A 39 10.23 -5.90 4.08
CA MET A 39 9.96 -7.35 4.02
C MET A 39 8.50 -7.77 4.30
N GLU A 40 7.63 -6.86 4.71
CA GLU A 40 6.20 -7.14 4.93
C GLU A 40 5.35 -6.63 3.76
N THR A 41 4.32 -5.83 4.00
CA THR A 41 3.42 -5.30 2.95
C THR A 41 4.17 -4.50 1.86
N SER A 42 5.37 -4.01 2.17
CA SER A 42 6.28 -3.35 1.23
C SER A 42 7.15 -4.30 0.41
N TYR A 43 6.93 -5.62 0.44
CA TYR A 43 7.75 -6.58 -0.30
C TYR A 43 7.28 -6.77 -1.74
N SER A 44 6.00 -7.10 -1.94
CA SER A 44 5.48 -7.48 -3.27
C SER A 44 4.04 -7.01 -3.46
N ASN A 45 3.82 -5.70 -3.32
CA ASN A 45 2.54 -5.05 -3.60
C ASN A 45 2.33 -4.84 -5.11
N GLY A 46 1.30 -4.07 -5.50
CA GLY A 46 0.98 -3.77 -6.90
C GLY A 46 1.98 -2.87 -7.64
N ALA A 47 3.02 -2.38 -6.98
CA ALA A 47 4.10 -1.56 -7.54
C ALA A 47 3.67 -0.21 -8.15
N GLN A 48 2.42 0.21 -8.02
CA GLN A 48 1.90 1.45 -8.58
C GLN A 48 1.97 2.61 -7.58
N ILE A 49 2.52 3.74 -8.01
CA ILE A 49 2.36 5.05 -7.37
C ILE A 49 1.15 5.68 -8.05
N SER A 50 -0.03 5.25 -7.63
CA SER A 50 -1.32 5.54 -8.27
C SER A 50 -2.04 6.65 -7.52
N VAL A 51 -1.64 7.89 -7.78
CA VAL A 51 -2.22 9.08 -7.15
C VAL A 51 -3.65 9.26 -7.56
N CYS A 52 -3.92 9.11 -8.85
CA CYS A 52 -5.25 9.33 -9.42
C CYS A 52 -6.29 8.26 -9.01
N ASN A 53 -5.85 7.19 -8.34
CA ASN A 53 -6.72 6.15 -7.77
C ASN A 53 -6.75 6.20 -6.23
N SER A 54 -6.61 7.40 -5.65
CA SER A 54 -6.57 7.58 -4.19
C SER A 54 -7.96 7.71 -3.53
N GLU A 55 -9.02 7.37 -4.24
CA GLU A 55 -10.37 7.35 -3.67
C GLU A 55 -10.50 6.35 -2.51
N THR A 56 -11.21 6.75 -1.46
CA THR A 56 -11.56 5.82 -0.37
C THR A 56 -12.73 4.92 -0.77
N TRP A 57 -12.82 3.74 -0.16
CA TRP A 57 -13.88 2.77 -0.50
C TRP A 57 -15.17 2.94 0.31
N THR A 58 -15.25 3.97 1.16
CA THR A 58 -16.37 4.22 2.07
C THR A 58 -17.60 4.80 1.34
N GLN A 59 -18.08 4.07 0.31
CA GLN A 59 -19.24 4.37 -0.51
C GLN A 59 -20.27 3.24 -0.47
N TRP A 60 -21.55 3.56 -0.55
CA TRP A 60 -22.62 2.57 -0.55
C TRP A 60 -22.54 1.56 -1.69
N ASP A 61 -22.06 1.96 -2.86
CA ASP A 61 -21.90 1.04 -3.99
C ASP A 61 -20.83 -0.02 -3.72
N ASN A 62 -19.74 0.33 -3.03
CA ASN A 62 -18.74 -0.64 -2.61
C ASN A 62 -19.27 -1.58 -1.52
N VAL A 63 -20.10 -1.06 -0.62
CA VAL A 63 -20.80 -1.88 0.40
C VAL A 63 -21.73 -2.89 -0.28
N LYS A 64 -22.57 -2.45 -1.23
CA LYS A 64 -23.47 -3.32 -2.00
C LYS A 64 -22.70 -4.40 -2.77
N LYS A 65 -21.64 -4.00 -3.49
CA LYS A 65 -20.75 -4.96 -4.19
C LYS A 65 -20.12 -5.95 -3.20
N GLY A 66 -19.63 -5.48 -2.06
CA GLY A 66 -19.07 -6.33 -1.00
C GLY A 66 -20.05 -7.40 -0.51
N ILE A 67 -21.31 -7.04 -0.28
CA ILE A 67 -22.36 -7.98 0.11
C ILE A 67 -22.64 -9.02 -1.00
N GLN A 68 -22.70 -8.60 -2.26
CA GLN A 68 -22.88 -9.51 -3.40
C GLN A 68 -21.73 -10.50 -3.56
N TRP A 69 -20.51 -10.09 -3.18
CA TRP A 69 -19.31 -10.92 -3.28
C TRP A 69 -19.17 -11.96 -2.16
N ILE A 70 -19.87 -11.81 -1.04
CA ILE A 70 -19.85 -12.81 0.05
C ILE A 70 -20.21 -14.21 -0.44
N PHE A 71 -21.08 -14.30 -1.46
CA PHE A 71 -21.61 -15.57 -2.00
C PHE A 71 -20.85 -16.10 -3.22
N LYS A 72 -19.67 -15.52 -3.55
CA LYS A 72 -18.87 -15.91 -4.72
C LYS A 72 -17.45 -16.27 -4.31
N ASP A 73 -17.03 -17.51 -4.58
CA ASP A 73 -15.70 -18.01 -4.21
C ASP A 73 -14.55 -17.36 -4.99
N ASP A 74 -14.82 -16.88 -6.20
CA ASP A 74 -13.86 -16.23 -7.10
C ASP A 74 -13.90 -14.69 -7.03
N ALA A 75 -14.69 -14.13 -6.12
CA ALA A 75 -14.84 -12.69 -5.99
C ALA A 75 -13.53 -11.97 -5.65
N PRO A 76 -13.36 -10.71 -6.11
CA PRO A 76 -12.22 -9.86 -5.74
C PRO A 76 -12.12 -9.63 -4.23
N LEU A 77 -13.25 -9.60 -3.51
CA LEU A 77 -13.31 -9.52 -2.05
C LEU A 77 -13.87 -10.81 -1.47
N LEU A 78 -13.10 -11.47 -0.62
CA LEU A 78 -13.56 -12.60 0.18
C LEU A 78 -13.81 -12.18 1.62
N PHE A 79 -14.97 -12.54 2.10
CA PHE A 79 -15.37 -12.36 3.49
C PHE A 79 -15.93 -13.66 4.05
N ASN A 80 -15.30 -14.17 5.10
CA ASN A 80 -15.86 -15.26 5.88
C ASN A 80 -16.64 -14.66 7.07
N PRO A 81 -17.98 -14.77 7.09
CA PRO A 81 -18.80 -14.22 8.19
C PRO A 81 -18.67 -15.03 9.48
N MET A 82 -18.17 -16.28 9.43
CA MET A 82 -18.09 -17.13 10.61
C MET A 82 -17.09 -16.59 11.63
N PRO A 83 -17.44 -16.59 12.93
CA PRO A 83 -16.52 -16.19 13.98
C PRO A 83 -15.40 -17.22 14.10
N ASN A 84 -14.17 -16.74 14.32
CA ASN A 84 -13.05 -17.60 14.68
C ASN A 84 -13.05 -17.82 16.19
N LEU A 85 -13.55 -18.95 16.64
CA LEU A 85 -13.67 -19.30 18.05
C LEU A 85 -12.28 -19.44 18.74
N PHE A 86 -11.25 -19.80 17.99
CA PHE A 86 -9.88 -19.89 18.51
C PHE A 86 -9.17 -18.55 18.63
N ARG A 87 -9.71 -17.51 17.97
CA ARG A 87 -9.16 -16.13 18.00
C ARG A 87 -10.32 -15.13 18.18
N PRO A 88 -10.96 -15.09 19.33
CA PRO A 88 -12.15 -14.26 19.53
C PRO A 88 -11.88 -12.78 19.37
N TYR A 89 -10.67 -12.34 19.69
CA TYR A 89 -10.29 -10.93 19.49
C TYR A 89 -10.21 -10.55 18.00
N ASP A 90 -9.68 -11.41 17.13
CA ASP A 90 -9.62 -11.14 15.69
C ASP A 90 -11.04 -11.01 15.13
N THR A 91 -11.97 -11.83 15.62
CA THR A 91 -13.39 -11.74 15.28
C THR A 91 -14.00 -10.42 15.74
N TYR A 92 -13.78 -10.04 17.01
CA TYR A 92 -14.25 -8.77 17.54
C TYR A 92 -13.67 -7.57 16.75
N SER A 93 -12.37 -7.58 16.47
CA SER A 93 -11.69 -6.53 15.72
C SER A 93 -12.26 -6.39 14.30
N LYS A 94 -12.55 -7.52 13.63
CA LYS A 94 -13.18 -7.58 12.32
C LYS A 94 -14.53 -6.86 12.30
N TYR A 95 -15.43 -7.27 13.18
CA TYR A 95 -16.78 -6.69 13.22
C TYR A 95 -16.77 -5.22 13.63
N MET A 96 -15.95 -4.84 14.60
CA MET A 96 -15.85 -3.44 15.01
C MET A 96 -15.23 -2.56 13.93
N TRP A 97 -14.29 -3.09 13.14
CA TRP A 97 -13.75 -2.40 11.97
C TRP A 97 -14.86 -2.21 10.92
N MET A 98 -15.64 -3.25 10.63
CA MET A 98 -16.77 -3.19 9.70
C MET A 98 -17.83 -2.18 10.16
N ILE A 99 -18.22 -2.21 11.42
CA ILE A 99 -19.19 -1.25 11.98
C ILE A 99 -18.68 0.18 11.78
N ASN A 100 -17.41 0.47 12.09
CA ASN A 100 -16.86 1.80 11.89
C ASN A 100 -16.78 2.19 10.39
N PHE A 101 -16.50 1.22 9.51
CA PHE A 101 -16.54 1.44 8.05
C PHE A 101 -17.98 1.82 7.61
N PHE A 102 -18.99 1.10 8.08
CA PHE A 102 -20.40 1.42 7.81
C PHE A 102 -20.80 2.79 8.36
N ILE A 103 -20.40 3.12 9.59
CA ILE A 103 -20.67 4.44 10.19
C ILE A 103 -20.03 5.54 9.33
N THR A 104 -18.78 5.37 8.90
CA THR A 104 -18.08 6.33 8.05
C THR A 104 -18.81 6.53 6.72
N THR A 105 -19.30 5.43 6.11
CA THR A 105 -20.10 5.46 4.88
C THR A 105 -21.42 6.19 5.10
N ALA A 106 -22.15 5.86 6.17
CA ALA A 106 -23.43 6.48 6.51
C ALA A 106 -23.32 7.98 6.80
N LEU A 107 -22.19 8.41 7.38
CA LEU A 107 -21.90 9.83 7.64
C LEU A 107 -21.44 10.58 6.38
N GLY A 108 -21.40 9.95 5.20
CA GLY A 108 -21.06 10.60 3.94
C GLY A 108 -19.62 11.15 3.87
N LYS A 109 -18.69 10.60 4.65
CA LYS A 109 -17.31 11.12 4.74
C LYS A 109 -16.43 10.80 3.54
N TYR A 110 -16.94 10.02 2.57
CA TYR A 110 -16.20 9.57 1.40
C TYR A 110 -15.46 10.70 0.68
N LYS A 111 -16.17 11.78 0.30
CA LYS A 111 -15.58 12.85 -0.49
C LYS A 111 -14.43 13.53 0.25
N LYS A 112 -14.65 13.94 1.49
CA LYS A 112 -13.64 14.58 2.33
C LYS A 112 -12.41 13.67 2.58
N ASN A 113 -12.65 12.39 2.84
CA ASN A 113 -11.57 11.43 3.08
C ASN A 113 -10.75 11.19 1.81
N SER A 114 -11.42 11.12 0.65
CA SER A 114 -10.74 11.01 -0.66
C SER A 114 -9.93 12.26 -0.99
N GLU A 115 -10.47 13.45 -0.78
CA GLU A 115 -9.74 14.73 -0.97
C GLU A 115 -8.44 14.77 -0.14
N ASN A 116 -8.51 14.35 1.13
CA ASN A 116 -7.32 14.23 1.98
C ASN A 116 -6.32 13.20 1.43
N ALA A 117 -6.82 12.06 0.93
CA ALA A 117 -5.99 11.01 0.35
C ALA A 117 -5.28 11.50 -0.92
N PHE A 118 -5.97 12.19 -1.83
CA PHE A 118 -5.37 12.82 -3.01
C PHE A 118 -4.28 13.83 -2.63
N ALA A 119 -4.56 14.71 -1.67
CA ALA A 119 -3.60 15.74 -1.23
C ALA A 119 -2.30 15.15 -0.67
N ILE A 120 -2.39 14.05 0.10
CA ILE A 120 -1.21 13.33 0.60
C ILE A 120 -0.49 12.62 -0.53
N SER A 121 -1.23 11.96 -1.44
CA SER A 121 -0.69 11.17 -2.53
C SER A 121 0.08 12.02 -3.55
N LEU A 122 -0.45 13.18 -3.94
CA LEU A 122 0.21 14.12 -4.84
C LEU A 122 1.58 14.55 -4.30
N LYS A 123 1.60 15.06 -3.07
CA LYS A 123 2.84 15.47 -2.41
C LYS A 123 3.82 14.31 -2.22
N SER A 124 3.27 13.11 -1.99
CA SER A 124 4.08 11.91 -1.81
C SER A 124 4.78 11.50 -3.10
N ARG A 125 4.08 11.50 -4.24
CA ARG A 125 4.65 11.18 -5.55
C ARG A 125 5.83 12.09 -5.88
N ASP A 126 5.64 13.40 -5.72
CA ASP A 126 6.69 14.39 -6.01
C ASP A 126 7.91 14.19 -5.10
N LEU A 127 7.68 13.83 -3.84
CA LEU A 127 8.76 13.51 -2.91
C LEU A 127 9.48 12.19 -3.25
N TYR A 128 8.78 11.16 -3.78
CA TYR A 128 9.46 9.95 -4.25
C TYR A 128 10.47 10.28 -5.35
N PHE A 129 10.04 11.06 -6.33
CA PHE A 129 10.91 11.44 -7.44
C PHE A 129 12.10 12.27 -6.95
N LYS A 130 11.82 13.24 -6.08
CA LYS A 130 12.87 14.09 -5.50
C LYS A 130 13.88 13.30 -4.66
N ILE A 131 13.41 12.41 -3.78
CA ILE A 131 14.29 11.59 -2.93
C ILE A 131 15.12 10.64 -3.79
N ALA A 132 14.52 10.02 -4.81
CA ALA A 132 15.24 9.15 -5.73
C ALA A 132 16.38 9.88 -6.44
N ASP A 133 16.12 11.08 -6.96
CA ASP A 133 17.10 11.90 -7.66
C ASP A 133 18.20 12.40 -6.70
N GLU A 134 17.83 12.94 -5.52
CA GLU A 134 18.79 13.47 -4.53
C GLU A 134 19.70 12.42 -3.90
N GLU A 135 19.17 11.21 -3.70
CA GLU A 135 19.88 10.14 -2.98
C GLU A 135 20.38 9.03 -3.91
N GLY A 136 20.15 9.14 -5.20
CA GLY A 136 20.60 8.17 -6.20
C GLY A 136 19.94 6.78 -6.02
N ILE A 137 18.63 6.74 -5.71
CA ILE A 137 17.92 5.51 -5.44
C ILE A 137 17.31 4.96 -6.72
N GLU A 138 17.75 3.76 -7.12
CA GLU A 138 17.20 3.03 -8.24
C GLU A 138 16.20 1.96 -7.75
N PHE A 139 14.95 2.01 -8.23
CA PHE A 139 13.88 1.09 -7.82
C PHE A 139 12.92 0.71 -8.96
N ASP A 140 13.47 0.51 -10.15
CA ASP A 140 12.73 0.21 -11.38
C ASP A 140 11.64 1.27 -11.67
N LEU A 141 11.92 2.55 -11.37
CA LEU A 141 10.98 3.65 -11.55
C LEU A 141 10.65 3.88 -13.02
N MET A 142 9.38 3.82 -13.37
CA MET A 142 8.84 4.17 -14.69
C MET A 142 7.77 5.25 -14.55
N LYS A 143 8.04 6.42 -15.13
CA LYS A 143 7.10 7.56 -15.20
C LYS A 143 6.30 7.51 -16.51
N LYS A 144 5.57 6.40 -16.74
CA LYS A 144 4.80 6.16 -17.96
C LYS A 144 3.28 6.15 -17.73
N GLY A 145 2.83 6.61 -16.59
CA GLY A 145 1.42 6.60 -16.23
C GLY A 145 0.86 5.21 -15.93
N ILE A 146 -0.47 5.18 -15.78
CA ILE A 146 -1.25 3.95 -15.56
C ILE A 146 -2.47 4.00 -16.48
N VAL A 147 -2.77 2.88 -17.15
CA VAL A 147 -3.99 2.71 -17.94
C VAL A 147 -5.02 1.93 -17.12
N HIS A 148 -6.15 2.56 -16.85
CA HIS A 148 -7.33 1.91 -16.28
C HIS A 148 -8.24 1.52 -17.44
N PHE A 149 -8.42 0.24 -17.71
CA PHE A 149 -9.24 -0.20 -18.84
C PHE A 149 -10.56 -0.86 -18.39
N TYR A 150 -11.57 -0.77 -19.24
CA TYR A 150 -12.94 -1.22 -18.96
C TYR A 150 -13.48 -2.07 -20.10
N ASN A 151 -14.16 -3.17 -19.72
CA ASN A 151 -14.86 -4.08 -20.63
C ASN A 151 -16.39 -3.88 -20.57
N SER A 152 -16.88 -2.96 -19.75
CA SER A 152 -18.28 -2.65 -19.54
C SER A 152 -18.53 -1.16 -19.78
N LYS A 153 -19.47 -0.85 -20.70
CA LYS A 153 -19.86 0.53 -21.00
C LYS A 153 -20.29 1.30 -19.75
N ARG A 154 -21.08 0.65 -18.89
CA ARG A 154 -21.55 1.25 -17.63
C ARG A 154 -20.39 1.65 -16.71
N GLU A 155 -19.39 0.77 -16.54
CA GLU A 155 -18.26 1.05 -15.64
C GLU A 155 -17.34 2.12 -16.23
N PHE A 156 -17.15 2.11 -17.54
CA PHE A 156 -16.42 3.16 -18.26
C PHE A 156 -17.09 4.53 -18.11
N GLU A 157 -18.41 4.61 -18.30
CA GLU A 157 -19.18 5.86 -18.13
C GLU A 157 -19.10 6.38 -16.68
N ILE A 158 -19.15 5.50 -15.69
CA ILE A 158 -18.95 5.86 -14.28
C ILE A 158 -17.53 6.44 -14.06
N ALA A 159 -16.50 5.83 -14.63
CA ALA A 159 -15.14 6.33 -14.52
C ALA A 159 -14.97 7.68 -15.24
N ALA A 160 -15.56 7.82 -16.43
CA ALA A 160 -15.54 9.06 -17.20
C ALA A 160 -16.24 10.21 -16.46
N SER A 161 -17.36 9.94 -15.80
CA SER A 161 -18.13 10.95 -15.04
C SER A 161 -17.37 11.54 -13.83
N LYS A 162 -16.29 10.93 -13.39
CA LYS A 162 -15.46 11.42 -12.28
C LYS A 162 -14.40 12.44 -12.72
N LYS A 163 -14.23 12.65 -14.02
CA LYS A 163 -13.14 13.46 -14.59
C LYS A 163 -12.99 14.80 -13.89
N ASP A 164 -14.02 15.64 -13.92
CA ASP A 164 -13.96 16.99 -13.39
C ASP A 164 -13.60 17.02 -11.90
N TRP A 165 -14.13 16.06 -11.15
CA TRP A 165 -13.82 15.98 -9.72
C TRP A 165 -12.37 15.55 -9.44
N ILE A 166 -11.85 14.58 -10.20
CA ILE A 166 -10.47 14.08 -10.03
C ILE A 166 -9.47 15.13 -10.52
N GLU A 167 -9.77 15.81 -11.63
CA GLU A 167 -8.94 16.92 -12.12
C GLU A 167 -8.92 18.11 -11.16
N ALA A 168 -10.05 18.41 -10.50
CA ALA A 168 -10.10 19.41 -9.43
C ALA A 168 -9.21 19.06 -8.22
N MET A 169 -8.87 17.77 -8.02
CA MET A 169 -7.91 17.32 -7.01
C MET A 169 -6.44 17.43 -7.47
N GLY A 170 -6.18 17.89 -8.69
CA GLY A 170 -4.83 18.05 -9.25
C GLY A 170 -4.29 16.80 -9.95
N CYS A 171 -5.15 15.85 -10.31
CA CYS A 171 -4.79 14.65 -11.04
C CYS A 171 -5.11 14.80 -12.53
N GLU A 172 -4.29 14.19 -13.38
CA GLU A 172 -4.60 14.04 -14.81
C GLU A 172 -5.51 12.81 -15.01
N TRP A 173 -6.70 13.01 -15.61
CA TRP A 173 -7.68 11.95 -15.83
C TRP A 173 -8.14 11.97 -17.28
N GLU A 174 -7.30 11.44 -18.18
CA GLU A 174 -7.55 11.44 -19.60
C GLU A 174 -8.47 10.28 -19.99
N ILE A 175 -9.63 10.59 -20.58
CA ILE A 175 -10.53 9.58 -21.10
C ILE A 175 -9.99 9.15 -22.47
N VAL A 176 -9.77 7.86 -22.64
CA VAL A 176 -9.19 7.26 -23.84
C VAL A 176 -10.11 6.18 -24.40
N ASP A 177 -10.22 6.16 -25.73
CA ASP A 177 -10.92 5.09 -26.43
C ASP A 177 -10.03 3.83 -26.55
N ARG A 178 -10.58 2.77 -27.15
CA ARG A 178 -9.89 1.51 -27.31
C ARG A 178 -8.61 1.63 -28.14
N ASP A 179 -8.66 2.39 -29.24
CA ASP A 179 -7.54 2.49 -30.18
C ASP A 179 -6.39 3.29 -29.55
N GLN A 180 -6.72 4.35 -28.81
CA GLN A 180 -5.75 5.09 -27.99
C GLN A 180 -5.11 4.21 -26.89
N ILE A 181 -5.91 3.32 -26.27
CA ILE A 181 -5.33 2.35 -25.30
C ILE A 181 -4.30 1.45 -26.00
N PHE A 182 -4.58 0.96 -27.20
CA PHE A 182 -3.67 0.09 -27.94
C PHE A 182 -2.43 0.82 -28.47
N GLU A 183 -2.48 2.13 -28.63
CA GLU A 183 -1.30 2.96 -28.91
C GLU A 183 -0.43 3.13 -27.65
N ILE A 184 -1.04 3.38 -26.48
CA ILE A 184 -0.36 3.54 -25.19
C ILE A 184 0.24 2.22 -24.72
N GLU A 185 -0.55 1.13 -24.84
CA GLU A 185 -0.18 -0.21 -24.39
C GLU A 185 -0.47 -1.28 -25.46
N PRO A 186 0.50 -1.50 -26.36
CA PRO A 186 0.33 -2.43 -27.47
C PRO A 186 0.07 -3.88 -27.08
N ALA A 187 0.49 -4.30 -25.89
CA ALA A 187 0.24 -5.67 -25.39
C ALA A 187 -1.25 -5.99 -25.20
N LEU A 188 -2.11 -4.96 -25.15
CA LEU A 188 -3.57 -5.13 -25.04
C LEU A 188 -4.29 -5.29 -26.37
N LYS A 189 -3.62 -5.17 -27.54
CA LYS A 189 -4.23 -5.18 -28.88
C LYS A 189 -5.13 -6.40 -29.16
N ASN A 190 -4.81 -7.54 -28.57
CA ASN A 190 -5.59 -8.76 -28.74
C ASN A 190 -6.82 -8.85 -27.82
N ASN A 191 -7.02 -7.90 -26.93
CA ASN A 191 -8.19 -7.87 -26.05
C ASN A 191 -9.36 -7.08 -26.66
N HIS A 192 -10.14 -7.76 -27.50
CA HIS A 192 -11.29 -7.16 -28.18
C HIS A 192 -12.46 -6.76 -27.25
N LYS A 193 -12.41 -7.13 -25.96
CA LYS A 193 -13.44 -6.78 -24.98
C LYS A 193 -13.28 -5.36 -24.43
N ILE A 194 -12.10 -4.78 -24.55
CA ILE A 194 -11.84 -3.40 -24.10
C ILE A 194 -12.65 -2.43 -24.94
N ILE A 195 -13.39 -1.55 -24.30
CA ILE A 195 -14.23 -0.52 -24.95
C ILE A 195 -13.67 0.89 -24.79
N GLY A 196 -12.83 1.11 -23.78
CA GLY A 196 -12.21 2.38 -23.45
C GLY A 196 -11.58 2.35 -22.08
N GLY A 197 -11.03 3.47 -21.65
CA GLY A 197 -10.33 3.56 -20.39
C GLY A 197 -10.04 4.98 -19.92
N VAL A 198 -9.22 5.04 -18.91
CA VAL A 198 -8.64 6.28 -18.39
C VAL A 198 -7.14 6.13 -18.34
N TYR A 199 -6.43 7.12 -18.83
CA TYR A 199 -4.98 7.20 -18.75
C TYR A 199 -4.55 8.29 -17.78
N THR A 200 -3.78 7.91 -16.76
CA THR A 200 -3.27 8.81 -15.71
C THR A 200 -1.77 9.00 -15.91
N LYS A 201 -1.40 9.93 -16.80
CA LYS A 201 0.00 10.15 -17.28
C LYS A 201 0.99 10.44 -16.15
N SER A 202 0.55 11.19 -15.14
CA SER A 202 1.42 11.62 -14.03
C SER A 202 1.66 10.54 -12.98
N ASP A 203 0.93 9.43 -13.02
CA ASP A 203 1.17 8.28 -12.15
C ASP A 203 2.42 7.50 -12.59
N ALA A 204 2.93 6.65 -11.72
CA ALA A 204 4.19 5.95 -11.96
C ALA A 204 4.17 4.51 -11.42
N THR A 205 5.20 3.77 -11.80
CA THR A 205 5.46 2.41 -11.33
C THR A 205 6.82 2.36 -10.68
N GLY A 206 7.00 1.56 -9.62
CA GLY A 206 8.30 1.35 -9.00
C GLY A 206 8.30 0.19 -8.01
N ASP A 207 9.44 -0.47 -7.85
CA ASP A 207 9.59 -1.55 -6.88
C ASP A 207 9.78 -0.99 -5.46
N ILE A 208 8.71 -1.04 -4.69
CA ILE A 208 8.69 -0.55 -3.30
C ILE A 208 9.74 -1.26 -2.41
N HIS A 209 10.01 -2.55 -2.63
CA HIS A 209 10.99 -3.28 -1.85
C HIS A 209 12.41 -2.75 -2.13
N LYS A 210 12.76 -2.59 -3.42
CA LYS A 210 14.04 -1.96 -3.80
C LYS A 210 14.16 -0.56 -3.22
N TYR A 211 13.11 0.25 -3.33
CA TYR A 211 13.09 1.60 -2.74
C TYR A 211 13.39 1.58 -1.24
N CYS A 212 12.69 0.74 -0.47
CA CYS A 212 12.90 0.63 0.98
C CYS A 212 14.32 0.17 1.32
N PHE A 213 14.82 -0.81 0.58
CA PHE A 213 16.14 -1.39 0.78
C PHE A 213 17.27 -0.40 0.46
N GLU A 214 17.19 0.29 -0.68
CA GLU A 214 18.21 1.26 -1.08
C GLU A 214 18.16 2.52 -0.18
N LEU A 215 16.95 3.01 0.17
CA LEU A 215 16.84 4.13 1.11
C LEU A 215 17.41 3.77 2.49
N ALA A 216 17.18 2.56 2.99
CA ALA A 216 17.77 2.11 4.25
C ALA A 216 19.30 2.12 4.22
N LYS A 217 19.92 1.67 3.11
CA LYS A 217 21.38 1.77 2.91
C LYS A 217 21.90 3.21 2.90
N VAL A 218 21.17 4.11 2.23
CA VAL A 218 21.52 5.54 2.24
C VAL A 218 21.45 6.09 3.65
N LEU A 219 20.39 5.76 4.38
CA LEU A 219 20.20 6.20 5.77
C LEU A 219 21.32 5.73 6.69
N GLU A 220 21.72 4.48 6.56
CA GLU A 220 22.84 3.93 7.34
C GLU A 220 24.17 4.61 6.99
N LYS A 221 24.52 4.66 5.68
CA LYS A 221 25.83 5.12 5.22
C LYS A 221 26.02 6.63 5.25
N LYS A 222 25.01 7.39 4.80
CA LYS A 222 25.11 8.85 4.61
C LYS A 222 24.65 9.61 5.87
N TYR A 223 23.61 9.11 6.55
CA TYR A 223 22.98 9.81 7.66
C TYR A 223 23.32 9.20 9.04
N GLY A 224 24.01 8.06 9.06
CA GLY A 224 24.42 7.40 10.32
C GLY A 224 23.26 6.84 11.13
N ILE A 225 22.16 6.46 10.48
CA ILE A 225 20.99 5.87 11.14
C ILE A 225 21.35 4.44 11.56
N ASP A 226 21.05 4.09 12.82
CA ASP A 226 21.25 2.74 13.35
C ASP A 226 20.02 1.86 13.04
N PHE A 227 20.22 0.78 12.27
CA PHE A 227 19.20 -0.21 11.97
C PHE A 227 19.37 -1.45 12.84
N LYS A 228 18.40 -1.73 13.70
CA LYS A 228 18.28 -2.94 14.52
C LYS A 228 17.39 -3.97 13.82
N PHE A 229 17.90 -4.58 12.74
CA PHE A 229 17.24 -5.68 12.06
C PHE A 229 17.24 -6.98 12.87
N SER A 230 16.30 -7.87 12.60
CA SER A 230 16.08 -9.12 13.33
C SER A 230 15.89 -8.87 14.85
N GLU A 231 15.25 -7.76 15.18
CA GLU A 231 14.95 -7.36 16.54
C GLU A 231 13.47 -7.03 16.71
N THR A 232 12.77 -7.92 17.41
CA THR A 232 11.31 -7.87 17.56
C THR A 232 10.92 -7.11 18.83
N ILE A 233 10.03 -6.13 18.68
CA ILE A 233 9.48 -5.39 19.80
C ILE A 233 8.52 -6.28 20.59
N LYS A 234 8.82 -6.50 21.86
CA LYS A 234 7.97 -7.24 22.81
C LYS A 234 6.99 -6.30 23.49
N ASP A 235 7.50 -5.20 24.01
CA ASP A 235 6.70 -4.24 24.75
C ASP A 235 7.25 -2.82 24.67
N ILE A 236 6.42 -1.84 25.05
CA ILE A 236 6.79 -0.44 25.28
C ILE A 236 6.32 -0.09 26.68
N LYS A 237 7.25 0.02 27.63
CA LYS A 237 6.96 0.36 29.02
C LYS A 237 6.71 1.87 29.14
N LYS A 238 5.78 2.23 30.01
CA LYS A 238 5.47 3.63 30.30
C LYS A 238 6.48 4.18 31.30
N SER A 239 7.13 5.27 30.94
CA SER A 239 8.04 6.02 31.79
C SER A 239 8.01 7.49 31.32
N ASN A 240 8.70 8.40 31.99
CA ASN A 240 8.89 9.78 31.51
C ASN A 240 9.49 9.79 30.10
N LYS A 241 10.45 8.90 29.86
CA LYS A 241 10.91 8.52 28.53
C LYS A 241 10.47 7.09 28.24
N PRO A 242 9.82 6.80 27.10
CA PRO A 242 9.36 5.45 26.80
C PRO A 242 10.53 4.47 26.69
N ILE A 243 10.39 3.29 27.35
CA ILE A 243 11.36 2.20 27.29
C ILE A 243 10.86 1.15 26.32
N LEU A 244 11.62 0.94 25.25
CA LEU A 244 11.37 -0.07 24.24
C LEU A 244 11.99 -1.39 24.67
N GLN A 245 11.16 -2.41 24.90
CA GLN A 245 11.60 -3.75 25.22
C GLN A 245 11.57 -4.64 23.97
N THR A 246 12.71 -5.20 23.62
CA THR A 246 12.85 -6.09 22.47
C THR A 246 13.07 -7.53 22.92
N ASN A 247 13.26 -8.44 21.96
CA ASN A 247 13.69 -9.81 22.23
C ASN A 247 15.18 -9.91 22.63
N LYS A 248 15.95 -8.81 22.53
CA LYS A 248 17.39 -8.79 22.83
C LYS A 248 17.71 -7.88 24.01
N ASN A 249 17.22 -6.64 24.00
CA ASN A 249 17.61 -5.60 24.95
C ASN A 249 16.42 -4.67 25.31
N GLU A 250 16.66 -3.78 26.26
CA GLU A 250 15.82 -2.63 26.55
C GLU A 250 16.54 -1.34 26.14
N TYR A 251 15.79 -0.39 25.58
CA TYR A 251 16.31 0.89 25.11
C TYR A 251 15.40 2.03 25.56
N GLU A 252 15.97 3.16 25.95
CA GLU A 252 15.25 4.37 26.31
C GLU A 252 15.33 5.37 25.17
N PHE A 253 14.19 6.00 24.81
CA PHE A 253 14.10 7.03 23.78
C PHE A 253 13.35 8.24 24.27
N ASP A 254 13.59 9.41 23.64
CA ASP A 254 12.79 10.59 23.89
C ASP A 254 11.39 10.46 23.24
N ASP A 255 11.34 9.91 22.02
CA ASP A 255 10.10 9.68 21.29
C ASP A 255 10.12 8.34 20.52
N ILE A 256 8.94 7.73 20.33
CA ILE A 256 8.77 6.51 19.52
C ILE A 256 7.72 6.75 18.45
N ILE A 257 8.05 6.46 17.20
CA ILE A 257 7.09 6.46 16.07
C ILE A 257 6.80 5.03 15.62
N LEU A 258 5.53 4.64 15.66
CA LEU A 258 5.05 3.31 15.31
C LEU A 258 4.64 3.27 13.83
N CYS A 259 5.51 2.69 12.99
CA CYS A 259 5.31 2.41 11.56
C CYS A 259 5.04 0.92 11.33
N THR A 260 4.32 0.27 12.23
CA THR A 260 4.22 -1.19 12.40
C THR A 260 3.12 -1.86 11.59
N GLY A 261 2.58 -1.18 10.57
CA GLY A 261 1.56 -1.75 9.71
C GLY A 261 0.37 -2.32 10.50
N VAL A 262 0.02 -3.59 10.27
CA VAL A 262 -1.10 -4.25 10.96
C VAL A 262 -0.84 -4.46 12.47
N GLU A 263 0.43 -4.56 12.89
CA GLU A 263 0.80 -4.69 14.30
C GLU A 263 0.52 -3.42 15.12
N THR A 264 0.24 -2.29 14.47
CA THR A 264 -0.18 -1.04 15.12
C THR A 264 -1.45 -1.25 15.96
N GLU A 265 -2.33 -2.19 15.59
CA GLU A 265 -3.54 -2.51 16.33
C GLU A 265 -3.23 -3.00 17.76
N ARG A 266 -2.14 -3.76 17.93
CA ARG A 266 -1.67 -4.22 19.25
C ARG A 266 -1.29 -3.04 20.14
N PHE A 267 -0.52 -2.10 19.61
CA PHE A 267 -0.08 -0.92 20.36
C PHE A 267 -1.22 0.05 20.64
N ARG A 268 -2.11 0.28 19.66
CA ARG A 268 -3.31 1.05 19.85
C ARG A 268 -4.13 0.56 21.04
N ARG A 269 -4.34 -0.76 21.16
CA ARG A 269 -5.03 -1.37 22.29
C ARG A 269 -4.34 -1.10 23.62
N LYS A 270 -3.03 -1.32 23.63
CA LYS A 270 -2.22 -1.11 24.83
C LYS A 270 -2.31 0.32 25.34
N PHE A 271 -2.32 1.30 24.45
CA PHE A 271 -2.36 2.71 24.80
C PHE A 271 -3.77 3.27 24.96
N GLY A 272 -4.81 2.52 24.58
CA GLY A 272 -6.20 2.91 24.70
C GLY A 272 -6.66 3.95 23.67
N ASP A 273 -6.00 3.98 22.50
CA ASP A 273 -6.36 4.87 21.40
C ASP A 273 -7.62 4.37 20.66
N SER A 274 -8.37 5.28 20.04
CA SER A 274 -9.74 5.03 19.56
C SER A 274 -9.86 4.68 18.08
N PHE A 275 -8.77 4.64 17.31
CA PHE A 275 -8.80 4.21 15.91
C PHE A 275 -8.79 2.68 15.79
N ARG A 276 -9.04 2.15 14.58
CA ARG A 276 -8.97 0.72 14.31
C ARG A 276 -8.25 0.45 13.00
N ILE A 277 -7.39 -0.55 13.02
CA ILE A 277 -6.71 -1.10 11.84
C ILE A 277 -7.07 -2.58 11.75
N TYR A 278 -7.51 -3.01 10.57
CA TYR A 278 -7.76 -4.41 10.31
C TYR A 278 -6.88 -4.90 9.15
N PRO A 279 -6.28 -6.11 9.25
CA PRO A 279 -5.49 -6.68 8.17
C PRO A 279 -6.40 -7.15 7.03
N VAL A 280 -6.27 -6.51 5.86
CA VAL A 280 -6.92 -6.95 4.63
C VAL A 280 -5.89 -7.62 3.74
N LYS A 281 -5.99 -8.94 3.62
CA LYS A 281 -5.04 -9.77 2.90
C LYS A 281 -5.17 -9.57 1.39
N GLY A 282 -4.06 -9.41 0.72
CA GLY A 282 -3.96 -9.36 -0.74
C GLY A 282 -2.97 -10.38 -1.25
N TYR A 283 -3.03 -10.66 -2.55
CA TYR A 283 -2.16 -11.62 -3.21
C TYR A 283 -1.47 -10.97 -4.41
N SER A 284 -0.28 -11.46 -4.72
CA SER A 284 0.40 -11.15 -5.96
C SER A 284 1.14 -12.35 -6.52
N VAL A 285 1.41 -12.29 -7.82
CA VAL A 285 2.35 -13.17 -8.52
C VAL A 285 3.37 -12.31 -9.22
N THR A 286 4.63 -12.73 -9.17
CA THR A 286 5.71 -12.12 -9.95
C THR A 286 6.24 -13.18 -10.90
N VAL A 287 6.29 -12.85 -12.19
CA VAL A 287 6.78 -13.71 -13.27
C VAL A 287 8.05 -13.08 -13.82
N ASP A 288 9.11 -13.86 -13.95
CA ASP A 288 10.34 -13.42 -14.60
C ASP A 288 10.18 -13.49 -16.12
N LEU A 289 10.52 -12.40 -16.82
CA LEU A 289 10.45 -12.29 -18.27
C LEU A 289 11.79 -12.74 -18.86
N GLU A 290 12.04 -14.05 -18.83
CA GLU A 290 13.35 -14.62 -19.17
C GLU A 290 13.60 -14.64 -20.69
N ASP A 291 12.58 -14.94 -21.49
CA ASP A 291 12.64 -15.03 -22.93
C ASP A 291 12.16 -13.76 -23.66
N ASP A 292 12.54 -13.58 -24.92
CA ASP A 292 12.21 -12.39 -25.71
C ASP A 292 10.70 -12.26 -25.93
N LYS A 293 9.98 -13.37 -26.18
CA LYS A 293 8.53 -13.35 -26.38
C LYS A 293 7.82 -12.83 -25.13
N SER A 294 8.20 -13.33 -23.97
CA SER A 294 7.66 -12.85 -22.69
C SER A 294 7.97 -11.37 -22.48
N ARG A 295 9.18 -10.90 -22.83
CA ARG A 295 9.56 -9.49 -22.70
C ARG A 295 8.79 -8.57 -23.63
N GLU A 296 8.57 -8.99 -24.86
CA GLU A 296 7.86 -8.22 -25.88
C GLU A 296 6.33 -8.18 -25.64
N SER A 297 5.78 -9.27 -25.09
CA SER A 297 4.33 -9.40 -24.84
C SER A 297 3.88 -8.86 -23.49
N ALA A 298 4.81 -8.62 -22.55
CA ALA A 298 4.47 -8.04 -21.27
C ALA A 298 4.21 -6.53 -21.40
N PRO A 299 3.26 -5.99 -20.60
CA PRO A 299 2.88 -4.58 -20.69
C PRO A 299 4.08 -3.66 -20.39
N VAL A 300 4.12 -2.52 -21.10
CA VAL A 300 5.13 -1.45 -20.92
C VAL A 300 4.62 -0.29 -20.06
N VAL A 301 3.32 -0.23 -19.84
CA VAL A 301 2.64 0.72 -18.95
C VAL A 301 1.96 -0.07 -17.84
N SER A 302 1.88 0.47 -16.64
CA SER A 302 1.09 -0.19 -15.60
C SER A 302 -0.39 -0.19 -15.94
N LEU A 303 -1.04 -1.29 -15.62
CA LEU A 303 -2.45 -1.52 -15.92
C LEU A 303 -3.28 -1.66 -14.63
N LEU A 304 -4.51 -1.18 -14.70
CA LEU A 304 -5.52 -1.43 -13.69
C LEU A 304 -6.79 -1.94 -14.40
N ASP A 305 -7.11 -3.20 -14.15
CA ASP A 305 -8.41 -3.80 -14.49
C ASP A 305 -9.36 -3.54 -13.31
N ASP A 306 -10.09 -2.42 -13.38
CA ASP A 306 -10.92 -2.01 -12.25
C ASP A 306 -12.09 -2.98 -11.96
N PRO A 307 -12.78 -3.56 -12.95
CA PRO A 307 -13.76 -4.62 -12.73
C PRO A 307 -13.21 -5.83 -11.97
N SER A 308 -12.04 -6.32 -12.35
CA SER A 308 -11.39 -7.50 -11.73
C SER A 308 -10.63 -7.14 -10.45
N LYS A 309 -10.40 -5.85 -10.17
CA LYS A 309 -9.57 -5.35 -9.06
C LYS A 309 -8.15 -5.93 -9.11
N LEU A 310 -7.60 -6.01 -10.31
CA LEU A 310 -6.24 -6.47 -10.59
C LEU A 310 -5.40 -5.34 -11.15
N VAL A 311 -4.14 -5.32 -10.74
CA VAL A 311 -3.13 -4.40 -11.25
C VAL A 311 -1.97 -5.20 -11.83
N ALA A 312 -1.41 -4.74 -12.95
CA ALA A 312 -0.21 -5.29 -13.54
C ALA A 312 0.86 -4.21 -13.67
N SER A 313 2.09 -4.55 -13.29
CA SER A 313 3.22 -3.63 -13.32
C SER A 313 4.48 -4.34 -13.78
N ARG A 314 5.19 -3.73 -14.73
CA ARG A 314 6.50 -4.20 -15.15
C ARG A 314 7.58 -3.60 -14.26
N LEU A 315 8.48 -4.44 -13.74
CA LEU A 315 9.58 -4.08 -12.85
C LEU A 315 10.88 -4.62 -13.43
N GLY A 316 11.53 -3.85 -14.29
CA GLY A 316 12.65 -4.33 -15.09
C GLY A 316 12.24 -5.53 -15.95
N ASN A 317 12.86 -6.68 -15.72
CA ASN A 317 12.56 -7.95 -16.41
C ASN A 317 11.54 -8.82 -15.64
N ARG A 318 10.67 -8.24 -14.86
CA ARG A 318 9.62 -8.94 -14.11
C ARG A 318 8.25 -8.33 -14.39
N LEU A 319 7.25 -9.18 -14.52
CA LEU A 319 5.84 -8.79 -14.52
C LEU A 319 5.22 -9.16 -13.17
N ARG A 320 4.69 -8.18 -12.47
CA ARG A 320 3.95 -8.40 -11.23
C ARG A 320 2.47 -8.12 -11.44
N VAL A 321 1.64 -9.10 -11.09
CA VAL A 321 0.18 -8.94 -11.05
C VAL A 321 -0.27 -9.10 -9.61
N ALA A 322 -1.03 -8.12 -9.11
CA ALA A 322 -1.51 -8.09 -7.75
C ALA A 322 -2.99 -7.71 -7.70
N GLY A 323 -3.66 -8.18 -6.65
CA GLY A 323 -5.06 -7.83 -6.47
C GLY A 323 -5.69 -8.55 -5.32
N THR A 324 -7.00 -8.63 -5.39
CA THR A 324 -7.88 -9.29 -4.43
C THR A 324 -7.79 -8.75 -2.99
N ALA A 325 -8.83 -8.94 -2.24
CA ALA A 325 -8.91 -8.59 -0.84
C ALA A 325 -9.57 -9.74 -0.07
N GLU A 326 -9.05 -10.06 1.11
CA GLU A 326 -9.60 -11.11 1.96
C GLU A 326 -9.58 -10.66 3.42
N LEU A 327 -10.73 -10.73 4.08
CA LEU A 327 -10.87 -10.42 5.50
C LEU A 327 -10.58 -11.67 6.35
N ALA A 328 -9.32 -12.12 6.33
CA ALA A 328 -8.85 -13.36 6.95
C ALA A 328 -8.05 -13.15 8.26
N GLY A 329 -8.09 -11.94 8.84
CA GLY A 329 -7.27 -11.59 9.99
C GLY A 329 -5.77 -11.66 9.68
N TYR A 330 -4.99 -12.15 10.62
CA TYR A 330 -3.53 -12.23 10.48
C TYR A 330 -3.03 -13.47 9.73
N ASN A 331 -3.92 -14.20 9.03
CA ASN A 331 -3.52 -15.38 8.25
C ASN A 331 -2.72 -14.95 7.00
N LYS A 332 -1.52 -15.51 6.84
CA LYS A 332 -0.61 -15.27 5.69
C LYS A 332 -0.46 -16.49 4.77
N ASP A 333 -1.31 -17.52 4.89
CA ASP A 333 -1.24 -18.69 4.01
C ASP A 333 -1.51 -18.30 2.56
N ILE A 334 -0.68 -18.76 1.65
CA ILE A 334 -0.87 -18.56 0.21
C ILE A 334 -1.81 -19.65 -0.30
N ARG A 335 -3.01 -19.24 -0.72
CA ARG A 335 -4.04 -20.16 -1.20
C ARG A 335 -3.97 -20.28 -2.72
N SER A 336 -3.87 -21.51 -3.24
CA SER A 336 -3.78 -21.75 -4.68
C SER A 336 -5.01 -21.25 -5.46
N ASN A 337 -6.21 -21.33 -4.88
CA ASN A 337 -7.43 -20.80 -5.49
C ASN A 337 -7.45 -19.27 -5.60
N ARG A 338 -6.57 -18.57 -4.91
CA ARG A 338 -6.39 -17.10 -5.02
C ARG A 338 -5.25 -16.72 -5.95
N ILE A 339 -4.31 -17.62 -6.20
CA ILE A 339 -3.20 -17.43 -7.16
C ILE A 339 -3.64 -17.78 -8.58
N LYS A 340 -4.38 -18.87 -8.77
CA LYS A 340 -4.87 -19.31 -10.09
C LYS A 340 -5.59 -18.21 -10.90
N PRO A 341 -6.49 -17.39 -10.32
CA PRO A 341 -7.13 -16.28 -11.06
C PRO A 341 -6.14 -15.24 -11.58
N LEU A 342 -5.06 -14.95 -10.84
CA LEU A 342 -4.02 -14.01 -11.27
C LEU A 342 -3.26 -14.56 -12.49
N LEU A 343 -2.86 -15.84 -12.44
CA LEU A 343 -2.19 -16.51 -13.56
C LEU A 343 -3.11 -16.63 -14.79
N LYS A 344 -4.38 -16.97 -14.56
CA LYS A 344 -5.39 -17.03 -15.63
C LYS A 344 -5.51 -15.65 -16.32
N TRP A 345 -5.60 -14.57 -15.56
CA TRP A 345 -5.68 -13.21 -16.07
C TRP A 345 -4.45 -12.84 -16.90
N ILE A 346 -3.22 -13.21 -16.45
CA ILE A 346 -2.00 -13.01 -17.23
C ILE A 346 -2.06 -13.76 -18.55
N ASN A 347 -2.41 -15.04 -18.53
CA ASN A 347 -2.48 -15.91 -19.73
C ASN A 347 -3.57 -15.46 -20.73
N GLU A 348 -4.67 -14.85 -20.24
CA GLU A 348 -5.73 -14.33 -21.10
C GLU A 348 -5.33 -13.02 -21.78
N LEU A 349 -4.65 -12.12 -21.09
CA LEU A 349 -4.24 -10.83 -21.64
C LEU A 349 -2.89 -10.86 -22.36
N PHE A 350 -1.97 -11.67 -21.88
CA PHE A 350 -0.58 -11.76 -22.36
C PHE A 350 -0.21 -13.22 -22.62
N PRO A 351 -0.81 -13.87 -23.65
CA PRO A 351 -0.68 -15.33 -23.85
C PRO A 351 0.75 -15.79 -24.13
N GLU A 352 1.63 -14.91 -24.63
CA GLU A 352 3.04 -15.24 -24.89
C GLU A 352 3.93 -15.08 -23.66
N VAL A 353 3.42 -14.55 -22.54
CA VAL A 353 4.17 -14.48 -21.28
C VAL A 353 4.24 -15.86 -20.65
N ASN A 354 5.45 -16.38 -20.45
CA ASN A 354 5.68 -17.69 -19.85
C ASN A 354 5.42 -17.65 -18.34
N THR A 355 4.28 -18.19 -17.91
CA THR A 355 3.86 -18.22 -16.49
C THR A 355 4.21 -19.52 -15.78
N LYS A 356 5.10 -20.37 -16.33
CA LYS A 356 5.47 -21.66 -15.70
C LYS A 356 6.21 -21.45 -14.38
N ASN A 357 7.10 -20.47 -14.35
CA ASN A 357 7.85 -20.06 -13.17
C ASN A 357 7.28 -18.75 -12.64
N TYR A 358 6.74 -18.76 -11.43
CA TYR A 358 6.23 -17.57 -10.79
C TYR A 358 6.48 -17.60 -9.28
N LEU A 359 6.65 -16.43 -8.69
CA LEU A 359 6.75 -16.24 -7.25
C LEU A 359 5.40 -15.76 -6.71
N PRO A 360 4.65 -16.62 -6.00
CA PRO A 360 3.42 -16.19 -5.33
C PRO A 360 3.75 -15.49 -4.02
N TRP A 361 2.94 -14.49 -3.67
CA TRP A 361 3.11 -13.77 -2.42
C TRP A 361 1.77 -13.32 -1.84
N THR A 362 1.75 -13.06 -0.54
CA THR A 362 0.61 -12.50 0.17
C THR A 362 1.05 -11.50 1.22
N GLY A 363 0.26 -10.43 1.42
CA GLY A 363 0.52 -9.42 2.43
C GLY A 363 -0.75 -8.87 3.05
N LEU A 364 -0.59 -8.30 4.22
CA LEU A 364 -1.68 -7.78 5.03
C LEU A 364 -1.70 -6.25 4.95
N ARG A 365 -2.66 -5.69 4.19
CA ARG A 365 -2.85 -4.24 4.11
C ARG A 365 -3.37 -3.72 5.46
N PRO A 366 -2.71 -2.73 6.08
CA PRO A 366 -3.17 -2.16 7.35
C PRO A 366 -4.30 -1.16 7.08
N MET A 367 -5.54 -1.64 6.96
CA MET A 367 -6.70 -0.82 6.61
C MET A 367 -7.26 -0.12 7.84
N SER A 368 -7.19 1.22 7.90
CA SER A 368 -8.02 2.00 8.82
C SER A 368 -9.50 1.90 8.43
N SER A 369 -10.40 1.99 9.40
CA SER A 369 -11.84 1.81 9.14
C SER A 369 -12.48 2.95 8.34
N ASP A 370 -11.87 4.13 8.35
CA ASP A 370 -12.30 5.31 7.59
C ASP A 370 -11.45 5.56 6.34
N MET A 371 -10.45 4.66 6.11
CA MET A 371 -9.48 4.69 5.02
C MET A 371 -8.58 5.94 5.00
N VAL A 372 -8.47 6.64 6.13
CA VAL A 372 -7.55 7.77 6.31
C VAL A 372 -6.29 7.29 7.03
N PRO A 373 -5.09 7.71 6.61
CA PRO A 373 -3.85 7.43 7.33
C PRO A 373 -3.88 7.92 8.78
N ILE A 374 -3.29 7.15 9.67
CA ILE A 374 -3.18 7.49 11.10
C ILE A 374 -1.79 8.06 11.34
N ILE A 375 -1.69 9.40 11.26
CA ILE A 375 -0.46 10.16 11.47
C ILE A 375 -0.73 11.14 12.60
N ARG A 376 -0.45 10.71 13.83
CA ARG A 376 -0.77 11.50 15.01
C ARG A 376 -0.08 10.99 16.27
N GLN A 377 -0.09 11.81 17.32
CA GLN A 377 0.31 11.39 18.66
C GLN A 377 -0.73 10.43 19.26
N SER A 378 -0.26 9.47 20.04
CA SER A 378 -1.07 8.62 20.91
C SER A 378 -1.64 9.44 22.08
N LYS A 379 -2.65 8.89 22.77
CA LYS A 379 -3.03 9.36 24.11
C LYS A 379 -1.87 9.27 25.13
N LYS A 380 -0.83 8.50 24.78
CA LYS A 380 0.41 8.43 25.57
C LYS A 380 1.42 9.40 25.01
N GLN A 381 1.96 10.21 25.93
CA GLN A 381 3.01 11.14 25.62
C GLN A 381 4.21 10.41 24.99
N ASN A 382 4.91 11.06 24.06
CA ASN A 382 6.11 10.58 23.38
C ASN A 382 5.92 9.32 22.53
N ILE A 383 4.66 8.94 22.22
CA ILE A 383 4.32 7.86 21.30
C ILE A 383 3.52 8.43 20.13
N PHE A 384 3.94 8.09 18.92
CA PHE A 384 3.32 8.58 17.68
C PHE A 384 3.02 7.41 16.74
N TYR A 385 2.08 7.62 15.83
CA TYR A 385 1.70 6.66 14.80
C TYR A 385 1.95 7.21 13.41
N ASN A 386 2.44 6.35 12.53
CA ASN A 386 2.40 6.51 11.08
C ASN A 386 2.01 5.17 10.47
N SER A 387 0.71 4.93 10.31
CA SER A 387 0.16 3.63 9.90
C SER A 387 -1.26 3.76 9.33
N GLY A 388 -1.91 2.64 9.00
CA GLY A 388 -3.31 2.62 8.61
C GLY A 388 -3.59 3.04 7.16
N HIS A 389 -2.59 3.11 6.30
CA HIS A 389 -2.68 3.58 4.91
C HIS A 389 -3.42 2.64 3.95
N GLY A 390 -3.79 1.45 4.42
CA GLY A 390 -4.49 0.46 3.61
C GLY A 390 -3.72 0.05 2.35
N HIS A 391 -4.38 0.16 1.20
CA HIS A 391 -3.79 -0.16 -0.10
C HIS A 391 -2.92 0.96 -0.69
N LEU A 392 -2.95 2.16 -0.10
CA LEU A 392 -2.26 3.36 -0.59
C LEU A 392 -0.92 3.64 0.13
N GLY A 393 -0.44 2.71 0.97
CA GLY A 393 0.79 2.92 1.74
C GLY A 393 2.02 3.22 0.89
N TRP A 394 2.13 2.63 -0.32
CA TRP A 394 3.14 2.99 -1.30
C TRP A 394 2.92 4.41 -1.83
N THR A 395 1.74 4.70 -2.35
CA THR A 395 1.41 5.99 -2.94
C THR A 395 1.56 7.18 -1.97
N MET A 396 1.27 6.98 -0.66
CA MET A 396 1.29 8.03 0.35
C MET A 396 2.58 8.08 1.21
N GLY A 397 3.48 7.12 1.02
CA GLY A 397 4.52 6.80 2.01
C GLY A 397 5.50 7.91 2.35
N THR A 398 6.01 8.65 1.37
CA THR A 398 7.02 9.68 1.57
C THR A 398 6.46 10.88 2.32
N TYR A 399 5.33 11.43 1.88
CA TYR A 399 4.74 12.58 2.56
C TYR A 399 4.20 12.22 3.94
N SER A 400 3.68 11.00 4.12
CA SER A 400 3.32 10.48 5.45
C SER A 400 4.52 10.39 6.38
N GLY A 401 5.68 9.97 5.86
CA GLY A 401 6.93 9.98 6.60
C GLY A 401 7.35 11.38 7.04
N LYS A 402 7.19 12.36 6.14
CA LYS A 402 7.44 13.77 6.45
C LYS A 402 6.51 14.28 7.55
N LEU A 403 5.19 14.06 7.39
CA LEU A 403 4.19 14.45 8.39
C LEU A 403 4.47 13.83 9.77
N ALA A 404 4.84 12.55 9.80
CA ALA A 404 5.18 11.87 11.05
C ALA A 404 6.43 12.46 11.72
N ALA A 405 7.46 12.79 10.94
CA ALA A 405 8.65 13.48 11.43
C ALA A 405 8.36 14.91 11.90
N ASP A 406 7.34 15.56 11.31
CA ASP A 406 6.93 16.93 11.72
C ASP A 406 6.19 16.94 13.08
N LEU A 407 5.68 15.77 13.54
CA LEU A 407 5.10 15.65 14.90
C LEU A 407 6.16 15.68 16.01
N ILE A 408 7.41 15.41 15.69
CA ILE A 408 8.50 15.45 16.67
C ILE A 408 8.96 16.91 16.79
N GLU A 409 8.72 17.50 17.95
CA GLU A 409 9.15 18.86 18.28
C GLU A 409 10.69 18.90 18.36
N THR A 410 11.27 19.93 17.77
CA THR A 410 12.73 20.19 17.78
C THR A 410 13.17 20.94 19.00
#